data_16c07f2fc2b09f6b2e3e4547d61f2327
#
_entry.id   16c07f2fc2b09f6b2e3e4547d61f2327
#
_cell.length_a   1.000
_cell.length_b   1.000
_cell.length_c   1.000
_cell.angle_alpha   90.00
_cell.angle_beta   90.00
_cell.angle_gamma   90.00
#
_symmetry.space_group_name_H-M   'P 1'
#
loop_
_entity.id
_entity.type
_entity.pdbx_description
1 polymer ?
#
loop_
_entity_poly.entity_id
_entity_poly.type
_entity_poly.pdbx_seq_one_letter_code
_entity_poly.pdbx_strand_id
1 'polypeptide(L)'
;MTSLPRAQVAENPDSLLADPIAWFLAEHHRHRQFCDLMQRASIATGFEPDLIAWLLKFVVEDLSLHVLDEEQDLFPLLRARAEPEDSIDALLGRLTGEHEKDLLRAAAVRRHLETCLRLQVPISGNNVRRRSLQAFATQERSHLALENAAVLPIARLRLSERDLANLSRRLAARRDITRRPAGRSTDAKAVTR
;
A
#
# COMPACT_ATOMS: atom_id res chain seq x y z
N MET A 1 -19.21 26.62 -5.30
CA MET A 1 -17.98 25.82 -5.07
C MET A 1 -18.36 24.64 -4.20
N THR A 2 -18.61 23.50 -4.80
CA THR A 2 -19.06 22.30 -4.08
C THR A 2 -17.80 21.63 -3.54
N SER A 3 -17.56 21.77 -2.24
CA SER A 3 -16.54 20.98 -1.53
C SER A 3 -16.87 19.51 -1.78
N LEU A 4 -15.93 18.77 -2.36
CA LEU A 4 -16.06 17.33 -2.48
C LEU A 4 -16.19 16.73 -1.06
N PRO A 5 -17.12 15.78 -0.85
CA PRO A 5 -17.22 15.14 0.46
C PRO A 5 -15.87 14.54 0.81
N ARG A 6 -15.50 14.62 2.09
CA ARG A 6 -14.34 13.94 2.68
C ARG A 6 -14.49 12.43 2.49
N ALA A 7 -14.22 11.96 1.29
CA ALA A 7 -14.10 10.52 1.03
C ALA A 7 -12.73 10.09 1.55
N GLN A 8 -12.61 9.99 2.86
CA GLN A 8 -11.50 9.26 3.47
C GLN A 8 -11.74 7.79 3.13
N VAL A 9 -10.79 7.20 2.42
CA VAL A 9 -10.74 5.75 2.27
C VAL A 9 -10.55 5.18 3.67
N ALA A 10 -11.52 4.40 4.13
CA ALA A 10 -11.48 3.82 5.47
C ALA A 10 -10.30 2.84 5.58
N GLU A 11 -9.68 2.79 6.74
CA GLU A 11 -8.73 1.72 7.05
C GLU A 11 -9.45 0.38 7.14
N ASN A 12 -8.77 -0.69 6.75
CA ASN A 12 -9.31 -2.03 6.89
C ASN A 12 -9.45 -2.39 8.37
N PRO A 13 -10.55 -3.03 8.79
CA PRO A 13 -10.69 -3.48 10.15
C PRO A 13 -9.68 -4.59 10.47
N ASP A 14 -9.07 -4.53 11.65
CA ASP A 14 -8.07 -5.53 12.09
C ASP A 14 -8.61 -6.96 12.12
N SER A 15 -9.92 -7.12 12.24
CA SER A 15 -10.57 -8.44 12.17
C SER A 15 -10.32 -9.19 10.84
N LEU A 16 -10.06 -8.46 9.74
CA LEU A 16 -9.71 -9.08 8.45
C LEU A 16 -8.34 -9.74 8.48
N LEU A 17 -7.46 -9.40 9.40
CA LEU A 17 -6.14 -10.05 9.55
C LEU A 17 -6.28 -11.54 9.91
N ALA A 18 -7.44 -12.00 10.37
CA ALA A 18 -7.72 -13.43 10.58
C ALA A 18 -7.76 -14.23 9.26
N ASP A 19 -8.11 -13.60 8.13
CA ASP A 19 -8.00 -14.15 6.77
C ASP A 19 -7.05 -13.27 5.96
N PRO A 20 -5.76 -13.62 5.86
CA PRO A 20 -4.77 -12.79 5.19
C PRO A 20 -5.04 -12.62 3.68
N ILE A 21 -5.74 -13.54 3.03
CA ILE A 21 -6.12 -13.37 1.61
C ILE A 21 -7.24 -12.33 1.49
N ALA A 22 -8.23 -12.35 2.38
CA ALA A 22 -9.26 -11.31 2.43
C ALA A 22 -8.64 -9.95 2.81
N TRP A 23 -7.62 -9.94 3.67
CA TRP A 23 -6.85 -8.74 4.00
C TRP A 23 -6.21 -8.13 2.74
N PHE A 24 -5.43 -8.89 1.95
CA PHE A 24 -4.82 -8.40 0.72
C PHE A 24 -5.86 -7.89 -0.28
N LEU A 25 -6.98 -8.60 -0.46
CA LEU A 25 -8.07 -8.13 -1.34
C LEU A 25 -8.65 -6.78 -0.87
N ALA A 26 -8.79 -6.57 0.43
CA ALA A 26 -9.26 -5.32 1.00
C ALA A 26 -8.22 -4.20 0.85
N GLU A 27 -6.91 -4.50 1.04
CA GLU A 27 -5.82 -3.56 0.77
C GLU A 27 -5.81 -3.15 -0.71
N HIS A 28 -5.92 -4.10 -1.65
CA HIS A 28 -6.01 -3.80 -3.08
C HIS A 28 -7.23 -2.95 -3.42
N HIS A 29 -8.36 -3.14 -2.72
CA HIS A 29 -9.51 -2.26 -2.89
C HIS A 29 -9.21 -0.83 -2.42
N ARG A 30 -8.55 -0.65 -1.27
CA ARG A 30 -8.11 0.66 -0.75
C ARG A 30 -7.14 1.34 -1.72
N HIS A 31 -6.17 0.59 -2.26
CA HIS A 31 -5.22 1.10 -3.25
C HIS A 31 -5.90 1.57 -4.53
N ARG A 32 -6.93 0.86 -5.01
CA ARG A 32 -7.74 1.33 -6.16
C ARG A 32 -8.47 2.63 -5.85
N GLN A 33 -9.06 2.75 -4.66
CA GLN A 33 -9.70 4.00 -4.23
C GLN A 33 -8.69 5.16 -4.12
N PHE A 34 -7.49 4.89 -3.60
CA PHE A 34 -6.37 5.83 -3.60
C PHE A 34 -6.00 6.28 -5.02
N CYS A 35 -5.90 5.36 -5.98
CA CYS A 35 -5.64 5.69 -7.38
C CYS A 35 -6.75 6.56 -7.99
N ASP A 36 -8.02 6.31 -7.66
CA ASP A 36 -9.15 7.13 -8.10
C ASP A 36 -9.06 8.56 -7.56
N LEU A 37 -8.75 8.70 -6.27
CA LEU A 37 -8.55 10.01 -5.64
C LEU A 37 -7.35 10.75 -6.24
N MET A 38 -6.25 10.05 -6.49
CA MET A 38 -5.05 10.62 -7.11
C MET A 38 -5.33 11.13 -8.53
N GLN A 39 -6.07 10.38 -9.33
CA GLN A 39 -6.47 10.82 -10.67
C GLN A 39 -7.38 12.05 -10.62
N ARG A 40 -8.38 12.08 -9.73
CA ARG A 40 -9.25 13.24 -9.54
C ARG A 40 -8.48 14.46 -9.08
N ALA A 41 -7.60 14.30 -8.08
CA ALA A 41 -6.75 15.39 -7.59
C ALA A 41 -5.82 15.93 -8.68
N SER A 42 -5.37 15.08 -9.61
CA SER A 42 -4.47 15.48 -10.70
C SER A 42 -5.08 16.45 -11.70
N ILE A 43 -6.42 16.50 -11.81
CA ILE A 43 -7.16 17.38 -12.72
C ILE A 43 -7.92 18.49 -12.00
N ALA A 44 -8.05 18.44 -10.68
CA ALA A 44 -8.71 19.45 -9.87
C ALA A 44 -8.00 20.80 -9.99
N THR A 45 -8.75 21.88 -10.21
CA THR A 45 -8.20 23.24 -10.39
C THR A 45 -7.96 23.97 -9.08
N GLY A 46 -8.58 23.53 -7.98
CA GLY A 46 -8.41 24.07 -6.64
C GLY A 46 -7.26 23.38 -5.86
N PHE A 47 -6.71 24.12 -4.90
CA PHE A 47 -5.82 23.55 -3.90
C PHE A 47 -6.63 22.87 -2.79
N GLU A 48 -6.46 21.58 -2.61
CA GLU A 48 -7.16 20.75 -1.64
C GLU A 48 -6.15 20.16 -0.64
N PRO A 49 -5.74 20.90 0.40
CA PRO A 49 -4.66 20.51 1.29
C PRO A 49 -4.92 19.18 2.02
N ASP A 50 -6.13 18.96 2.49
CA ASP A 50 -6.49 17.72 3.22
C ASP A 50 -6.37 16.48 2.32
N LEU A 51 -6.83 16.58 1.06
CA LEU A 51 -6.71 15.50 0.10
C LEU A 51 -5.24 15.24 -0.26
N ILE A 52 -4.47 16.29 -0.52
CA ILE A 52 -3.04 16.17 -0.87
C ILE A 52 -2.26 15.57 0.30
N ALA A 53 -2.53 15.99 1.54
CA ALA A 53 -1.90 15.44 2.74
C ALA A 53 -2.26 13.96 2.93
N TRP A 54 -3.52 13.58 2.69
CA TRP A 54 -3.94 12.19 2.76
C TRP A 54 -3.27 11.31 1.69
N LEU A 55 -3.21 11.79 0.43
CA LEU A 55 -2.48 11.10 -0.65
C LEU A 55 -1.00 10.92 -0.31
N LEU A 56 -0.38 11.95 0.29
CA LEU A 56 1.01 11.88 0.72
C LEU A 56 1.22 10.82 1.81
N LYS A 57 0.35 10.80 2.83
CA LYS A 57 0.38 9.79 3.88
C LYS A 57 0.28 8.39 3.29
N PHE A 58 -0.69 8.15 2.40
CA PHE A 58 -0.90 6.86 1.77
C PHE A 58 0.34 6.37 1.01
N VAL A 59 0.96 7.25 0.20
CA VAL A 59 2.21 6.91 -0.54
C VAL A 59 3.36 6.54 0.39
N VAL A 60 3.47 7.23 1.54
CA VAL A 60 4.61 7.03 2.45
C VAL A 60 4.42 5.83 3.35
N GLU A 61 3.21 5.62 3.87
CA GLU A 61 2.93 4.63 4.89
C GLU A 61 2.27 3.37 4.30
N ASP A 62 1.08 3.52 3.71
CA ASP A 62 0.25 2.38 3.29
C ASP A 62 0.88 1.60 2.13
N LEU A 63 1.33 2.30 1.07
CA LEU A 63 1.96 1.66 -0.08
C LEU A 63 3.25 0.91 0.32
N SER A 64 4.10 1.54 1.13
CA SER A 64 5.36 0.94 1.55
C SER A 64 5.13 -0.31 2.41
N LEU A 65 4.11 -0.26 3.27
CA LEU A 65 3.74 -1.38 4.13
C LEU A 65 3.18 -2.55 3.31
N HIS A 66 2.33 -2.26 2.32
CA HIS A 66 1.75 -3.24 1.43
C HIS A 66 2.83 -4.00 0.64
N VAL A 67 3.74 -3.29 -0.02
CA VAL A 67 4.88 -3.91 -0.74
C VAL A 67 5.74 -4.77 0.20
N LEU A 68 5.94 -4.31 1.43
CA LEU A 68 6.70 -5.06 2.42
C LEU A 68 6.01 -6.36 2.84
N ASP A 69 4.67 -6.34 2.99
CA ASP A 69 3.86 -7.52 3.31
C ASP A 69 3.96 -8.58 2.21
N GLU A 70 4.02 -8.16 0.96
CA GLU A 70 4.13 -9.07 -0.18
C GLU A 70 5.56 -9.62 -0.33
N GLU A 71 6.56 -8.75 -0.40
CA GLU A 71 7.94 -9.14 -0.65
C GLU A 71 8.55 -9.98 0.49
N GLN A 72 8.21 -9.67 1.74
CA GLN A 72 8.80 -10.36 2.89
C GLN A 72 7.99 -11.56 3.38
N ASP A 73 6.69 -11.60 3.09
CA ASP A 73 5.82 -12.61 3.68
C ASP A 73 5.09 -13.43 2.61
N LEU A 74 4.28 -12.82 1.74
CA LEU A 74 3.43 -13.54 0.79
C LEU A 74 4.25 -14.23 -0.31
N PHE A 75 5.15 -13.51 -0.98
CA PHE A 75 5.91 -14.03 -2.12
C PHE A 75 6.86 -15.17 -1.72
N PRO A 76 7.61 -15.08 -0.61
CA PRO A 76 8.42 -16.21 -0.13
C PRO A 76 7.59 -17.46 0.21
N LEU A 77 6.41 -17.29 0.80
CA LEU A 77 5.51 -18.41 1.07
C LEU A 77 5.03 -19.07 -0.23
N LEU A 78 4.64 -18.27 -1.22
CA LEU A 78 4.22 -18.79 -2.52
C LEU A 78 5.33 -19.56 -3.22
N ARG A 79 6.55 -19.02 -3.26
CA ARG A 79 7.70 -19.76 -3.82
C ARG A 79 7.96 -21.11 -3.12
N ALA A 80 7.67 -21.18 -1.82
CA ALA A 80 7.87 -22.41 -1.06
C ALA A 80 6.72 -23.44 -1.18
N ARG A 81 5.55 -23.03 -1.69
CA ARG A 81 4.33 -23.85 -1.72
C ARG A 81 3.76 -24.09 -3.12
N ALA A 82 4.12 -23.28 -4.08
CA ALA A 82 3.65 -23.42 -5.46
C ALA A 82 4.21 -24.71 -6.10
N GLU A 83 3.44 -25.23 -7.02
CA GLU A 83 3.83 -26.36 -7.87
C GLU A 83 4.42 -25.86 -9.20
N PRO A 84 5.20 -26.68 -9.92
CA PRO A 84 5.81 -26.27 -11.19
C PRO A 84 4.80 -25.73 -12.20
N GLU A 85 3.58 -26.26 -12.21
CA GLU A 85 2.49 -25.90 -13.11
C GLU A 85 1.97 -24.47 -12.86
N ASP A 86 2.15 -23.94 -11.64
CA ASP A 86 1.71 -22.58 -11.30
C ASP A 86 2.57 -21.50 -11.98
N SER A 87 3.78 -21.85 -12.41
CA SER A 87 4.74 -20.92 -13.07
C SER A 87 4.96 -19.63 -12.24
N ILE A 88 4.87 -19.73 -10.91
CA ILE A 88 4.79 -18.58 -9.99
C ILE A 88 6.09 -17.76 -9.95
N ASP A 89 7.25 -18.40 -10.11
CA ASP A 89 8.54 -17.71 -9.98
C ASP A 89 8.72 -16.59 -11.00
N ALA A 90 8.33 -16.84 -12.25
CA ALA A 90 8.40 -15.82 -13.31
C ALA A 90 7.43 -14.65 -13.01
N LEU A 91 6.22 -14.96 -12.52
CA LEU A 91 5.23 -13.97 -12.14
C LEU A 91 5.73 -13.11 -10.97
N LEU A 92 6.17 -13.74 -9.88
CA LEU A 92 6.66 -13.02 -8.71
C LEU A 92 7.94 -12.23 -9.01
N GLY A 93 8.85 -12.76 -9.84
CA GLY A 93 10.03 -12.02 -10.29
C GLY A 93 9.67 -10.77 -11.09
N ARG A 94 8.63 -10.82 -11.93
CA ARG A 94 8.09 -9.66 -12.62
C ARG A 94 7.52 -8.64 -11.64
N LEU A 95 6.68 -9.06 -10.69
CA LEU A 95 6.04 -8.19 -9.70
C LEU A 95 7.08 -7.52 -8.80
N THR A 96 8.10 -8.25 -8.31
CA THR A 96 9.23 -7.67 -7.58
C THR A 96 9.93 -6.57 -8.38
N GLY A 97 10.18 -6.80 -9.69
CA GLY A 97 10.77 -5.77 -10.55
C GLY A 97 9.81 -4.58 -10.84
N GLU A 98 8.50 -4.78 -10.74
CA GLU A 98 7.50 -3.70 -10.78
C GLU A 98 7.51 -2.89 -9.48
N HIS A 99 7.56 -3.54 -8.30
CA HIS A 99 7.70 -2.91 -6.98
C HIS A 99 8.90 -1.96 -6.90
N GLU A 100 10.08 -2.41 -7.35
CA GLU A 100 11.28 -1.56 -7.38
C GLU A 100 11.07 -0.26 -8.16
N LYS A 101 10.45 -0.37 -9.34
CA LYS A 101 10.14 0.79 -10.20
C LYS A 101 9.06 1.67 -9.58
N ASP A 102 8.07 1.07 -8.94
CA ASP A 102 6.93 1.79 -8.35
C ASP A 102 7.35 2.52 -7.07
N LEU A 103 8.28 2.01 -6.29
CA LEU A 103 8.90 2.74 -5.18
C LEU A 103 9.65 3.99 -5.67
N LEU A 104 10.36 3.91 -6.80
CA LEU A 104 11.02 5.08 -7.40
C LEU A 104 10.01 6.12 -7.89
N ARG A 105 8.90 5.67 -8.51
CA ARG A 105 7.81 6.54 -8.95
C ARG A 105 7.07 7.15 -7.75
N ALA A 106 6.82 6.38 -6.71
CA ALA A 106 6.23 6.84 -5.45
C ALA A 106 7.06 7.95 -4.81
N ALA A 107 8.39 7.81 -4.82
CA ALA A 107 9.28 8.87 -4.34
C ALA A 107 9.16 10.17 -5.16
N ALA A 108 8.91 10.08 -6.47
CA ALA A 108 8.64 11.26 -7.30
C ALA A 108 7.26 11.87 -6.98
N VAL A 109 6.23 11.05 -6.87
CA VAL A 109 4.87 11.46 -6.47
C VAL A 109 4.90 12.15 -5.11
N ARG A 110 5.58 11.57 -4.13
CA ARG A 110 5.79 12.17 -2.80
C ARG A 110 6.34 13.60 -2.90
N ARG A 111 7.46 13.81 -3.62
CA ARG A 111 8.05 15.14 -3.81
C ARG A 111 7.09 16.13 -4.46
N HIS A 112 6.26 15.66 -5.40
CA HIS A 112 5.25 16.49 -6.04
C HIS A 112 4.15 16.93 -5.06
N LEU A 113 3.66 16.01 -4.23
CA LEU A 113 2.64 16.28 -3.21
C LEU A 113 3.18 17.21 -2.12
N GLU A 114 4.40 16.97 -1.61
CA GLU A 114 5.10 17.85 -0.66
C GLU A 114 5.27 19.29 -1.23
N THR A 115 5.59 19.40 -2.53
CA THR A 115 5.69 20.69 -3.21
C THR A 115 4.35 21.40 -3.29
N CYS A 116 3.25 20.67 -3.59
CA CYS A 116 1.92 21.26 -3.63
C CYS A 116 1.49 21.80 -2.25
N LEU A 117 1.74 21.05 -1.18
CA LEU A 117 1.44 21.48 0.19
C LEU A 117 2.26 22.73 0.59
N ARG A 118 3.55 22.70 0.33
CA ARG A 118 4.45 23.82 0.67
C ARG A 118 4.12 25.11 -0.07
N LEU A 119 3.79 25.02 -1.36
CA LEU A 119 3.48 26.17 -2.22
C LEU A 119 2.02 26.55 -2.25
N GLN A 120 1.15 25.76 -1.61
CA GLN A 120 -0.32 25.92 -1.62
C GLN A 120 -0.91 26.00 -3.03
N VAL A 121 -0.45 25.12 -3.92
CA VAL A 121 -0.87 25.07 -5.32
C VAL A 121 -1.53 23.75 -5.68
N PRO A 122 -2.48 23.74 -6.64
CA PRO A 122 -3.09 22.48 -7.11
C PRO A 122 -2.08 21.62 -7.88
N ILE A 123 -2.32 20.33 -7.87
CA ILE A 123 -1.52 19.35 -8.63
C ILE A 123 -1.58 19.67 -10.13
N SER A 124 -2.76 20.03 -10.63
CA SER A 124 -3.03 20.36 -12.04
C SER A 124 -2.23 21.56 -12.55
N GLY A 125 -1.81 22.47 -11.69
CA GLY A 125 -1.02 23.66 -12.03
C GLY A 125 0.34 23.40 -12.66
N ASN A 126 0.78 22.12 -12.74
CA ASN A 126 2.01 21.72 -13.39
C ASN A 126 1.81 20.39 -14.16
N ASN A 127 2.09 20.40 -15.45
CA ASN A 127 1.88 19.24 -16.32
C ASN A 127 2.75 18.02 -15.94
N VAL A 128 3.98 18.25 -15.43
CA VAL A 128 4.86 17.15 -15.01
C VAL A 128 4.28 16.45 -13.78
N ARG A 129 3.86 17.21 -12.77
CA ARG A 129 3.19 16.67 -11.58
C ARG A 129 1.95 15.87 -11.96
N ARG A 130 1.06 16.49 -12.75
CA ARG A 130 -0.17 15.85 -13.21
C ARG A 130 0.10 14.51 -13.88
N ARG A 131 0.99 14.47 -14.87
CA ARG A 131 1.34 13.25 -15.60
C ARG A 131 1.99 12.20 -14.71
N SER A 132 2.84 12.61 -13.78
CA SER A 132 3.50 11.70 -12.83
C SER A 132 2.47 10.97 -11.97
N LEU A 133 1.49 11.69 -11.39
CA LEU A 133 0.45 11.08 -10.57
C LEU A 133 -0.48 10.18 -11.39
N GLN A 134 -0.86 10.60 -12.59
CA GLN A 134 -1.72 9.80 -13.49
C GLN A 134 -1.02 8.51 -13.93
N ALA A 135 0.25 8.59 -14.29
CA ALA A 135 1.02 7.42 -14.70
C ALA A 135 1.20 6.43 -13.54
N PHE A 136 1.49 6.94 -12.33
CA PHE A 136 1.57 6.12 -11.12
C PHE A 136 0.24 5.40 -10.85
N ALA A 137 -0.87 6.13 -10.79
CA ALA A 137 -2.18 5.53 -10.53
C ALA A 137 -2.61 4.50 -11.58
N THR A 138 -2.22 4.67 -12.85
CA THR A 138 -2.51 3.71 -13.91
C THR A 138 -1.69 2.44 -13.74
N GLN A 139 -0.40 2.57 -13.45
CA GLN A 139 0.50 1.43 -13.25
C GLN A 139 0.08 0.61 -12.02
N GLU A 140 -0.18 1.27 -10.90
CA GLU A 140 -0.63 0.64 -9.66
C GLU A 140 -1.90 -0.19 -9.88
N ARG A 141 -2.91 0.34 -10.59
CA ARG A 141 -4.11 -0.44 -10.92
C ARG A 141 -3.82 -1.69 -11.75
N SER A 142 -2.91 -1.61 -12.70
CA SER A 142 -2.53 -2.76 -13.55
C SER A 142 -1.80 -3.82 -12.74
N HIS A 143 -0.95 -3.40 -11.82
CA HIS A 143 -0.24 -4.24 -10.88
C HIS A 143 -1.22 -5.00 -9.97
N LEU A 144 -2.08 -4.29 -9.26
CA LEU A 144 -3.12 -4.88 -8.40
C LEU A 144 -4.09 -5.81 -9.17
N ALA A 145 -4.37 -5.52 -10.44
CA ALA A 145 -5.22 -6.38 -11.25
C ALA A 145 -4.54 -7.73 -11.53
N LEU A 146 -3.23 -7.73 -11.78
CA LEU A 146 -2.44 -8.95 -12.00
C LEU A 146 -2.37 -9.79 -10.73
N GLU A 147 -2.14 -9.18 -9.58
CA GLU A 147 -2.11 -9.88 -8.29
C GLU A 147 -3.46 -10.50 -7.94
N ASN A 148 -4.55 -9.77 -8.11
CA ASN A 148 -5.89 -10.28 -7.89
C ASN A 148 -6.24 -11.44 -8.84
N ALA A 149 -5.75 -11.39 -10.06
CA ALA A 149 -6.08 -12.41 -11.08
C ALA A 149 -5.23 -13.67 -10.97
N ALA A 150 -4.01 -13.58 -10.45
CA ALA A 150 -3.08 -14.69 -10.43
C ALA A 150 -2.51 -15.00 -9.04
N VAL A 151 -1.91 -14.02 -8.35
CA VAL A 151 -1.20 -14.26 -7.09
C VAL A 151 -2.14 -14.73 -5.98
N LEU A 152 -3.21 -13.99 -5.72
CA LEU A 152 -4.13 -14.31 -4.63
C LEU A 152 -4.93 -15.62 -4.84
N PRO A 153 -5.38 -15.97 -6.07
CA PRO A 153 -5.95 -17.29 -6.34
C PRO A 153 -4.96 -18.44 -6.09
N ILE A 154 -3.70 -18.30 -6.51
CA ILE A 154 -2.67 -19.32 -6.24
C ILE A 154 -2.39 -19.39 -4.74
N ALA A 155 -2.30 -18.27 -4.04
CA ALA A 155 -2.13 -18.24 -2.59
C ALA A 155 -3.26 -18.99 -1.87
N ARG A 156 -4.51 -18.79 -2.29
CA ARG A 156 -5.67 -19.50 -1.73
C ARG A 156 -5.64 -21.00 -1.99
N LEU A 157 -5.09 -21.41 -3.13
CA LEU A 157 -5.00 -22.82 -3.51
C LEU A 157 -3.85 -23.56 -2.82
N ARG A 158 -2.69 -22.87 -2.63
CA ARG A 158 -1.43 -23.51 -2.23
C ARG A 158 -1.06 -23.33 -0.77
N LEU A 159 -1.53 -22.28 -0.11
CA LEU A 159 -1.18 -22.02 1.29
C LEU A 159 -2.04 -22.88 2.21
N SER A 160 -1.38 -23.59 3.13
CA SER A 160 -2.04 -24.35 4.17
C SER A 160 -2.63 -23.42 5.25
N GLU A 161 -3.56 -23.93 6.07
CA GLU A 161 -4.08 -23.19 7.24
C GLU A 161 -2.96 -22.70 8.17
N ARG A 162 -1.90 -23.49 8.33
CA ARG A 162 -0.72 -23.12 9.12
C ARG A 162 0.04 -21.95 8.48
N ASP A 163 0.20 -21.96 7.16
CA ASP A 163 0.86 -20.87 6.43
C ASP A 163 0.03 -19.58 6.56
N LEU A 164 -1.28 -19.66 6.36
CA LEU A 164 -2.21 -18.53 6.51
C LEU A 164 -2.20 -17.98 7.95
N ALA A 165 -2.22 -18.84 8.97
CA ALA A 165 -2.14 -18.40 10.35
C ALA A 165 -0.79 -17.73 10.68
N ASN A 166 0.30 -18.19 10.09
CA ASN A 166 1.62 -17.57 10.23
C ASN A 166 1.67 -16.19 9.54
N LEU A 167 1.15 -16.10 8.32
CA LEU A 167 1.05 -14.87 7.55
C LEU A 167 0.21 -13.82 8.31
N SER A 168 -0.98 -14.22 8.78
CA SER A 168 -1.85 -13.39 9.61
C SER A 168 -1.10 -12.75 10.80
N ARG A 169 -0.34 -13.56 11.55
CA ARG A 169 0.45 -13.07 12.71
C ARG A 169 1.53 -12.06 12.31
N ARG A 170 2.20 -12.28 11.17
CA ARG A 170 3.25 -11.37 10.68
C ARG A 170 2.67 -10.04 10.25
N LEU A 171 1.56 -10.06 9.50
CA LEU A 171 0.84 -8.87 9.09
C LEU A 171 0.35 -8.04 10.31
N ALA A 172 -0.21 -8.71 11.32
CA ALA A 172 -0.65 -8.06 12.56
C ALA A 172 0.53 -7.44 13.33
N ALA A 173 1.62 -8.21 13.53
CA ALA A 173 2.80 -7.74 14.26
C ALA A 173 3.44 -6.50 13.62
N ARG A 174 3.47 -6.43 12.28
CA ARG A 174 4.02 -5.28 11.55
C ARG A 174 3.16 -4.02 11.77
N ARG A 175 1.84 -4.17 11.83
CA ARG A 175 0.89 -3.08 12.10
C ARG A 175 0.95 -2.61 13.55
N ASP A 176 1.15 -3.51 14.51
CA ASP A 176 1.35 -3.15 15.91
C ASP A 176 2.64 -2.33 16.12
N ILE A 177 3.71 -2.65 15.40
CA ILE A 177 4.96 -1.88 15.43
C ILE A 177 4.75 -0.47 14.84
N THR A 178 4.05 -0.36 13.72
CA THR A 178 3.82 0.93 13.06
C THR A 178 2.86 1.84 13.84
N ARG A 179 1.92 1.27 14.60
CA ARG A 179 0.97 2.02 15.45
C ARG A 179 1.54 2.44 16.81
N ARG A 180 2.63 1.82 17.28
CA ARG A 180 3.29 2.24 18.52
C ARG A 180 4.13 3.49 18.25
N PRO A 181 3.84 4.64 18.90
CA PRO A 181 4.72 5.78 18.83
C PRO A 181 6.09 5.39 19.39
N ALA A 182 7.15 5.76 18.67
CA ALA A 182 8.52 5.62 19.15
C ALA A 182 8.67 6.42 20.46
N GLY A 183 8.59 5.77 21.60
CA GLY A 183 8.75 6.42 22.90
C GLY A 183 7.89 5.86 24.03
N ARG A 184 8.18 4.64 24.48
CA ARG A 184 8.14 4.26 25.90
C ARG A 184 9.23 3.24 26.14
N SER A 185 10.43 3.73 26.39
CA SER A 185 11.44 2.98 27.15
C SER A 185 10.86 2.79 28.56
N THR A 186 10.47 1.57 28.87
CA THR A 186 10.19 1.21 30.26
C THR A 186 11.51 0.94 30.96
N ASP A 187 12.26 1.99 31.25
CA ASP A 187 13.27 1.94 32.32
C ASP A 187 12.51 2.02 33.66
N ALA A 188 12.11 0.88 34.13
CA ALA A 188 11.73 0.72 35.53
C ALA A 188 12.83 -0.15 36.21
N LYS A 189 13.96 0.47 36.46
CA LYS A 189 14.82 0.03 37.57
C LYS A 189 14.14 0.37 38.87
N ALA A 190 13.49 -0.58 39.47
CA ALA A 190 13.23 -0.56 40.89
C ALA A 190 14.46 -1.11 41.61
N VAL A 191 15.34 -0.22 41.99
CA VAL A 191 16.26 -0.46 43.12
C VAL A 191 15.45 -0.19 44.38
N THR A 192 15.32 -1.21 45.19
CA THR A 192 14.96 -0.99 46.59
C THR A 192 15.75 -1.94 47.50
N ARG A 193 16.31 -1.34 48.44
CA ARG A 193 17.06 -1.88 49.58
C ARG A 193 16.28 -2.97 50.36
#